data_444861885f14efc3ef2c11124d343b73
#
_entry.id   444861885f14efc3ef2c11124d343b73
#
_cell.length_a   1.000
_cell.length_b   1.000
_cell.length_c   1.000
_cell.angle_alpha   90.00
_cell.angle_beta   90.00
_cell.angle_gamma   90.00
#
_symmetry.space_group_name_H-M   'P 1'
#
loop_
_entity.id
_entity.type
_entity.pdbx_description
1 polymer ?
#
loop_
_entity_poly.entity_id
_entity_poly.type
_entity_poly.pdbx_seq_one_letter_code
_entity_poly.pdbx_strand_id
1 'polypeptide(L)'
;MQQVGVCRDFAHLAITFCRCLNIPARYATGYLGDIGVPPDPAPMDFSAWFEVYLNGPEGPRWYTFDARHNRPRIGRIVMARRRDATDCALSTSFGTALLGEFKVHTDEVLGDFAVNRQAVAA
;
A
#
# COMPACT_ATOMS: atom_id res chain seq x y z
N MET A 1 14.94 -20.99 -13.67
CA MET A 1 14.78 -19.82 -12.76
C MET A 1 13.30 -19.56 -12.58
N GLN A 2 12.76 -19.72 -11.38
CA GLN A 2 11.40 -19.28 -11.11
C GLN A 2 11.41 -17.76 -11.04
N GLN A 3 10.70 -17.11 -11.95
CA GLN A 3 10.52 -15.65 -11.95
C GLN A 3 9.43 -15.32 -10.94
N VAL A 4 9.82 -15.10 -9.69
CA VAL A 4 8.90 -14.76 -8.60
C VAL A 4 9.27 -13.38 -8.09
N GLY A 5 8.30 -12.46 -8.10
CA GLY A 5 8.43 -11.12 -7.55
C GLY A 5 7.45 -10.89 -6.39
N VAL A 6 7.80 -9.99 -5.48
CA VAL A 6 6.89 -9.50 -4.44
C VAL A 6 6.22 -8.18 -4.86
N CYS A 7 5.27 -7.70 -4.06
CA CYS A 7 4.51 -6.48 -4.37
C CYS A 7 5.40 -5.27 -4.70
N ARG A 8 6.54 -5.12 -4.01
CA ARG A 8 7.53 -4.07 -4.27
C ARG A 8 8.10 -4.15 -5.69
N ASP A 9 8.42 -5.36 -6.15
CA ASP A 9 9.06 -5.57 -7.46
C ASP A 9 8.08 -5.22 -8.58
N PHE A 10 6.82 -5.62 -8.45
CA PHE A 10 5.75 -5.24 -9.38
C PHE A 10 5.51 -3.73 -9.40
N ALA A 11 5.48 -3.09 -8.22
CA ALA A 11 5.31 -1.65 -8.14
C ALA A 11 6.48 -0.90 -8.79
N HIS A 12 7.73 -1.31 -8.54
CA HIS A 12 8.91 -0.71 -9.14
C HIS A 12 8.93 -0.83 -10.66
N LEU A 13 8.60 -2.01 -11.19
CA LEU A 13 8.54 -2.23 -12.63
C LEU A 13 7.49 -1.33 -13.28
N ALA A 14 6.30 -1.28 -12.70
CA ALA A 14 5.22 -0.44 -13.21
C ALA A 14 5.56 1.06 -13.16
N ILE A 15 6.17 1.53 -12.07
CA ILE A 15 6.65 2.92 -11.95
C ILE A 15 7.71 3.22 -13.00
N THR A 16 8.62 2.29 -13.25
CA THR A 16 9.66 2.43 -14.27
C THR A 16 9.03 2.62 -15.65
N PHE A 17 8.06 1.80 -16.02
CA PHE A 17 7.36 1.93 -17.29
C PHE A 17 6.62 3.27 -17.40
N CYS A 18 5.93 3.71 -16.36
CA CYS A 18 5.29 5.02 -16.35
C CYS A 18 6.30 6.14 -16.59
N ARG A 19 7.42 6.11 -15.89
CA ARG A 19 8.48 7.13 -16.02
C ARG A 19 9.14 7.11 -17.39
N CYS A 20 9.34 5.96 -18.01
CA CYS A 20 9.81 5.84 -19.39
C CYS A 20 8.84 6.50 -20.39
N LEU A 21 7.55 6.53 -20.09
CA LEU A 21 6.53 7.20 -20.88
C LEU A 21 6.29 8.66 -20.46
N ASN A 22 7.14 9.22 -19.60
CA ASN A 22 6.98 10.56 -19.02
C ASN A 22 5.67 10.76 -18.25
N ILE A 23 5.14 9.69 -17.66
CA ILE A 23 3.98 9.75 -16.81
C ILE A 23 4.44 9.79 -15.33
N PRO A 24 4.05 10.82 -14.56
CA PRO A 24 4.44 10.93 -13.17
C PRO A 24 3.88 9.74 -12.37
N ALA A 25 4.75 9.02 -11.69
CA ALA A 25 4.40 7.89 -10.85
C ALA A 25 5.21 7.89 -9.56
N ARG A 26 4.58 7.43 -8.48
CA ARG A 26 5.20 7.34 -7.16
C ARG A 26 4.89 6.02 -6.48
N TYR A 27 5.79 5.62 -5.63
CA TYR A 27 5.68 4.45 -4.78
C TYR A 27 4.80 4.75 -3.57
N ALA A 28 3.96 3.79 -3.21
CA ALA A 28 3.18 3.82 -1.98
C ALA A 28 3.31 2.48 -1.26
N THR A 29 3.34 2.54 0.06
CA THR A 29 3.39 1.37 0.92
C THR A 29 2.49 1.53 2.13
N GLY A 30 2.06 0.42 2.67
CA GLY A 30 1.19 0.38 3.84
C GLY A 30 0.59 -1.00 4.05
N TYR A 31 -0.64 -1.02 4.52
CA TYR A 31 -1.37 -2.25 4.80
C TYR A 31 -2.52 -2.43 3.82
N LEU A 32 -2.80 -3.69 3.50
CA LEU A 32 -3.93 -4.06 2.64
C LEU A 32 -4.61 -5.29 3.25
N GLY A 33 -5.75 -5.07 3.88
CA GLY A 33 -6.58 -6.14 4.43
C GLY A 33 -7.41 -6.84 3.37
N ASP A 34 -7.96 -7.99 3.72
CA ASP A 34 -8.82 -8.81 2.86
C ASP A 34 -10.28 -8.35 2.95
N ILE A 35 -10.51 -7.07 2.58
CA ILE A 35 -11.85 -6.47 2.55
C ILE A 35 -12.45 -6.64 1.16
N GLY A 36 -13.65 -7.22 1.08
CA GLY A 36 -14.35 -7.44 -0.17
C GLY A 36 -13.73 -8.52 -1.08
N VAL A 37 -12.84 -9.34 -0.53
CA VAL A 37 -12.23 -10.50 -1.19
C VAL A 37 -12.19 -11.67 -0.21
N PRO A 38 -12.08 -12.93 -0.69
CA PRO A 38 -11.87 -14.06 0.21
C PRO A 38 -10.61 -13.87 1.05
N PRO A 39 -10.65 -14.17 2.36
CA PRO A 39 -9.49 -14.04 3.23
C PRO A 39 -8.39 -15.02 2.80
N ASP A 40 -7.16 -14.54 2.82
CA ASP A 40 -5.97 -15.35 2.57
C ASP A 40 -5.43 -15.88 3.91
N PRO A 41 -5.27 -17.21 4.06
CA PRO A 41 -4.71 -17.79 5.28
C PRO A 41 -3.22 -17.50 5.49
N ALA A 42 -2.53 -16.98 4.48
CA ALA A 42 -1.13 -16.60 4.60
C ALA A 42 -0.97 -15.41 5.58
N PRO A 43 0.14 -15.34 6.33
CA PRO A 43 0.41 -14.19 7.18
C PRO A 43 0.37 -12.88 6.40
N MET A 44 -0.27 -11.88 6.97
CA MET A 44 -0.26 -10.53 6.42
C MET A 44 1.15 -9.94 6.51
N ASP A 45 1.47 -9.06 5.57
CA ASP A 45 2.72 -8.34 5.50
C ASP A 45 2.45 -6.90 5.03
N PHE A 46 3.48 -6.09 5.02
CA PHE A 46 3.43 -4.81 4.33
C PHE A 46 3.13 -5.01 2.86
N SER A 47 2.29 -4.15 2.31
CA SER A 47 1.95 -4.15 0.90
C SER A 47 2.52 -2.92 0.21
N ALA A 48 2.85 -3.09 -1.07
CA ALA A 48 3.32 -2.01 -1.91
C ALA A 48 2.45 -1.93 -3.17
N TRP A 49 2.21 -0.70 -3.60
CA TRP A 49 1.51 -0.37 -4.84
C TRP A 49 2.08 0.93 -5.40
N PHE A 50 1.46 1.47 -6.41
CA PHE A 50 1.91 2.74 -6.99
C PHE A 50 0.74 3.65 -7.30
N GLU A 51 1.04 4.92 -7.41
CA GLU A 51 0.09 5.94 -7.80
C GLU A 51 0.62 6.68 -9.03
N VAL A 52 -0.27 7.02 -9.93
CA VAL A 52 0.02 7.68 -11.19
C VAL A 52 -0.77 8.97 -11.28
N TYR A 53 -0.13 10.06 -11.67
CA TYR A 53 -0.80 11.34 -11.86
C TYR A 53 -1.36 11.43 -13.28
N LEU A 54 -2.66 11.43 -13.37
CA LEU A 54 -3.38 11.44 -14.64
C LEU A 54 -4.47 12.50 -14.65
N ASN A 55 -4.78 12.99 -15.83
CA ASN A 55 -5.95 13.83 -16.08
C ASN A 55 -7.13 12.93 -16.46
N GLY A 56 -7.85 12.48 -15.45
CA GLY A 56 -9.04 11.63 -15.62
C GLY A 56 -10.34 12.43 -15.71
N PRO A 57 -11.50 11.73 -15.75
CA PRO A 57 -12.82 12.36 -15.84
C PRO A 57 -13.13 13.36 -14.72
N GLU A 58 -12.55 13.16 -13.55
CA GLU A 58 -12.70 14.03 -12.38
C GLU A 58 -11.59 15.08 -12.25
N GLY A 59 -10.83 15.29 -13.32
CA GLY A 59 -9.70 16.21 -13.35
C GLY A 59 -8.36 15.55 -13.01
N PRO A 60 -7.27 16.35 -12.95
CA PRO A 60 -5.94 15.85 -12.68
C PRO A 60 -5.78 15.45 -11.22
N ARG A 61 -5.42 14.19 -10.97
CA ARG A 61 -5.16 13.69 -9.63
C ARG A 61 -4.28 12.43 -9.65
N TRP A 62 -3.88 11.98 -8.47
CA TRP A 62 -3.22 10.70 -8.28
C TRP A 62 -4.23 9.56 -8.26
N TYR A 63 -4.02 8.58 -9.13
CA TYR A 63 -4.81 7.35 -9.21
C TYR A 63 -3.98 6.19 -8.68
N THR A 64 -4.59 5.34 -7.86
CA THR A 64 -3.97 4.16 -7.26
C THR A 64 -4.07 2.95 -8.19
N PHE A 65 -2.95 2.27 -8.39
CA PHE A 65 -2.84 1.04 -9.15
C PHE A 65 -2.05 -0.01 -8.37
N ASP A 66 -2.39 -1.26 -8.59
CA ASP A 66 -1.71 -2.40 -7.97
C ASP A 66 -1.38 -3.44 -9.03
N ALA A 67 -0.14 -3.45 -9.47
CA ALA A 67 0.32 -4.35 -10.53
C ALA A 67 0.41 -5.81 -10.07
N ARG A 68 0.57 -6.08 -8.77
CA ARG A 68 0.61 -7.44 -8.25
C ARG A 68 -0.77 -8.10 -8.29
N HIS A 69 -1.78 -7.44 -7.76
CA HIS A 69 -3.13 -8.00 -7.70
C HIS A 69 -3.88 -7.81 -9.02
N ASN A 70 -3.55 -6.77 -9.77
CA ASN A 70 -4.16 -6.41 -11.06
C ASN A 70 -5.70 -6.39 -11.03
N ARG A 71 -6.25 -5.93 -9.92
CA ARG A 71 -7.68 -5.76 -9.70
C ARG A 71 -7.93 -4.67 -8.67
N PRO A 72 -9.08 -4.00 -8.70
CA PRO A 72 -9.45 -3.06 -7.64
C PRO A 72 -9.47 -3.75 -6.28
N ARG A 73 -8.87 -3.12 -5.30
CA ARG A 73 -8.89 -3.53 -3.89
C ARG A 73 -9.26 -2.33 -3.04
N ILE A 74 -10.06 -2.56 -2.02
CA ILE A 74 -10.44 -1.57 -1.01
C ILE A 74 -9.72 -1.85 0.30
N GLY A 75 -9.81 -0.92 1.25
CA GLY A 75 -9.21 -1.10 2.58
C GLY A 75 -7.70 -0.87 2.64
N ARG A 76 -7.14 -0.09 1.72
CA ARG A 76 -5.73 0.30 1.78
C ARG A 76 -5.49 1.33 2.87
N ILE A 77 -4.52 1.05 3.73
CA ILE A 77 -4.03 1.97 4.75
C ILE A 77 -2.65 2.45 4.31
N VAL A 78 -2.57 3.67 3.80
CA VAL A 78 -1.30 4.23 3.32
C VAL A 78 -0.46 4.68 4.51
N MET A 79 0.76 4.17 4.59
CA MET A 79 1.74 4.58 5.60
C MET A 79 2.77 5.57 5.04
N ALA A 80 3.22 5.38 3.80
CA ALA A 80 4.17 6.27 3.16
C ALA A 80 3.98 6.34 1.65
N ARG A 81 4.31 7.50 1.09
CA ARG A 81 4.43 7.75 -0.35
C ARG A 81 5.80 8.38 -0.60
N ARG A 82 6.56 7.85 -1.55
CA ARG A 82 7.88 8.35 -1.92
C ARG A 82 8.17 8.05 -3.39
N ARG A 83 9.35 8.45 -3.82
CA ARG A 83 9.84 8.19 -5.18
C ARG A 83 9.94 6.68 -5.47
N ASP A 84 10.49 5.92 -4.53
CA ASP A 84 10.61 4.46 -4.61
C ASP A 84 10.72 3.81 -3.21
N ALA A 85 10.88 2.48 -3.16
CA ALA A 85 10.92 1.72 -1.91
C ALA A 85 12.12 2.05 -1.02
N THR A 86 13.23 2.51 -1.58
CA THR A 86 14.43 2.86 -0.80
C THR A 86 14.19 4.09 0.08
N ASP A 87 13.25 4.91 -0.29
CA ASP A 87 12.85 6.10 0.45
C ASP A 87 11.74 5.81 1.50
N CYS A 88 11.25 4.56 1.55
CA CYS A 88 10.16 4.13 2.45
C CYS A 88 10.65 3.04 3.40
N ALA A 89 11.36 3.43 4.45
CA ALA A 89 11.77 2.49 5.48
C ALA A 89 10.54 1.92 6.22
N LEU A 90 10.57 0.62 6.51
CA LEU A 90 9.56 -0.04 7.36
C LEU A 90 9.67 0.42 8.81
N SER A 91 10.90 0.64 9.26
CA SER A 91 11.22 1.18 10.57
C SER A 91 12.51 1.96 10.49
N THR A 92 12.71 2.88 11.43
CA THR A 92 13.96 3.58 11.61
C THR A 92 14.44 3.32 13.04
N SER A 93 15.67 2.84 13.19
CA SER A 93 16.29 2.57 14.47
C SER A 93 17.58 3.37 14.63
N PHE A 94 17.91 3.71 15.85
CA PHE A 94 19.15 4.39 16.22
C PHE A 94 19.99 3.43 17.09
N GLY A 95 21.26 3.26 16.72
CA GLY A 95 22.14 2.29 17.35
C GLY A 95 22.04 0.90 16.71
N THR A 96 22.65 -0.09 17.37
CA THR A 96 22.63 -1.48 16.90
C THR A 96 21.30 -2.12 17.28
N ALA A 97 20.59 -2.63 16.27
CA ALA A 97 19.33 -3.34 16.47
C ALA A 97 19.25 -4.55 15.51
N LEU A 98 18.64 -5.63 15.98
CA LEU A 98 18.30 -6.80 15.17
C LEU A 98 16.80 -6.89 15.07
N LEU A 99 16.30 -7.10 13.83
CA LEU A 99 14.88 -7.38 13.63
C LEU A 99 14.61 -8.82 14.14
N GLY A 100 13.76 -8.94 15.13
CA GLY A 100 13.29 -10.23 15.62
C GLY A 100 12.12 -10.74 14.78
N GLU A 101 10.94 -10.54 15.26
CA GLU A 101 9.69 -10.92 14.58
C GLU A 101 8.80 -9.69 14.45
N PHE A 102 8.05 -9.61 13.36
CA PHE A 102 6.93 -8.69 13.27
C PHE A 102 5.70 -9.41 12.71
N LYS A 103 4.52 -8.98 13.14
CA LYS A 103 3.24 -9.51 12.68
C LYS A 103 2.34 -8.36 12.26
N VAL A 104 1.67 -8.55 11.14
CA VAL A 104 0.68 -7.58 10.63
C VAL A 104 -0.70 -8.18 10.74
N HIS A 105 -1.60 -7.46 11.38
CA HIS A 105 -3.01 -7.80 11.44
C HIS A 105 -3.83 -6.62 10.92
N THR A 106 -4.69 -6.90 9.96
CA THR A 106 -5.58 -5.89 9.37
C THR A 106 -6.94 -6.51 9.19
N ASP A 107 -7.91 -6.05 9.97
CA ASP A 107 -9.27 -6.56 9.98
C ASP A 107 -10.27 -5.46 9.68
N GLU A 108 -11.39 -5.82 9.05
CA GLU A 108 -12.54 -4.96 8.91
C GLU A 108 -13.31 -4.94 10.24
N VAL A 109 -13.46 -3.76 10.81
CA VAL A 109 -14.30 -3.59 12.00
C VAL A 109 -15.73 -3.30 11.55
N LEU A 110 -16.57 -4.32 11.62
CA LEU A 110 -18.00 -4.21 11.39
C LEU A 110 -18.67 -3.77 12.70
N GLY A 111 -19.10 -2.52 12.78
CA GLY A 111 -19.82 -2.02 13.94
C GLY A 111 -19.91 -0.49 14.01
N ASP A 112 -20.92 -0.02 14.73
CA ASP A 112 -21.34 1.36 14.87
C ASP A 112 -20.21 2.32 15.29
N PHE A 113 -19.41 2.76 14.35
CA PHE A 113 -18.54 3.93 14.56
C PHE A 113 -19.32 5.23 14.84
N ALA A 114 -20.64 5.22 14.65
CA ALA A 114 -21.50 6.37 14.91
C ALA A 114 -21.57 6.75 16.40
N VAL A 115 -21.35 5.80 17.31
CA VAL A 115 -21.50 6.04 18.76
C VAL A 115 -20.26 6.71 19.37
N ASN A 116 -19.08 6.54 18.77
CA ASN A 116 -17.84 7.02 19.37
C ASN A 116 -17.45 8.47 18.97
N ARG A 117 -18.13 9.07 17.99
CA ARG A 117 -17.88 10.49 17.64
C ARG A 117 -18.40 11.47 18.69
N GLN A 118 -19.37 11.07 19.51
CA GLN A 118 -19.88 11.92 20.60
C GLN A 118 -19.02 11.87 21.87
N ALA A 119 -18.23 10.82 22.06
CA ALA A 119 -17.36 10.67 23.25
C ALA A 119 -16.04 11.45 23.12
N VAL A 120 -15.62 11.84 21.92
CA VAL A 120 -14.37 12.58 21.67
C VAL A 120 -14.61 14.10 21.54
N ALA A 121 -15.85 14.52 21.45
CA ALA A 121 -16.25 15.95 21.35
C ALA A 121 -16.71 16.57 22.70
N ALA A 122 -16.49 15.86 23.80
CA ALA A 122 -16.77 16.37 25.14
C ALA A 122 -15.49 16.78 25.85
#